data_a718e6e7745752b73fe56b6069fa12a4
#
_entry.id   a718e6e7745752b73fe56b6069fa12a4
#
_cell.length_a   1.000
_cell.length_b   1.000
_cell.length_c   1.000
_cell.angle_alpha   90.00
_cell.angle_beta   90.00
_cell.angle_gamma   90.00
#
_symmetry.space_group_name_H-M   'P 1'
#
loop_
_entity.id
_entity.type
_entity.pdbx_description
1 polymer ?
#
loop_
_entity_poly.entity_id
_entity_poly.type
_entity_poly.pdbx_seq_one_letter_code
_entity_poly.pdbx_strand_id
1 'polypeptide(L)'
;MTLQQQLVHLLERHNLMAGGQPAPLFRLASPCILDQRLGEGSPYLSGDPEGGASPAYVDRCREIAEKLYGKLSFGKQVLVVYEDIYGENKPAEVAFLESCLPGCRKAEITEFQWTDAMPPGNLPSITEAEEYTYTCIRRLYEPETMDIPRLFREVILSDIGGRYDFASRLYLIDIDSACIFHLYDDRGLSIYSPREISLSVISAEHDDIPEGFPVFSIRTGPFYWQDGSLDDPEDLCLHGLVSVRIGPERLAYPCTVSAAALRLLRTLTENHIPANCGEQMLPCCGHSLIADEALDNVTIIGCDNGADWMVRHEDGGIRLTTAAGRQTLADAALYREEVCKFADAVEAFYQNCSPKRIPEKNQFDKAGYTAFWNEWRRRRGS
;
A
#
# COMPACT_ATOMS: atom_id res chain seq x y z
N MET A 1 -13.73 -23.85 21.08
CA MET A 1 -13.37 -22.45 20.81
C MET A 1 -14.22 -21.97 19.66
N THR A 2 -14.84 -20.79 19.76
CA THR A 2 -15.60 -20.17 18.64
C THR A 2 -14.64 -19.68 17.56
N LEU A 3 -15.13 -19.39 16.36
CA LEU A 3 -14.28 -18.80 15.28
C LEU A 3 -13.76 -17.44 15.70
N GLN A 4 -14.60 -16.63 16.36
CA GLN A 4 -14.18 -15.35 16.91
C GLN A 4 -13.05 -15.49 17.92
N GLN A 5 -13.13 -16.44 18.84
CA GLN A 5 -12.07 -16.69 19.80
C GLN A 5 -10.78 -17.18 19.13
N GLN A 6 -10.90 -17.98 18.06
CA GLN A 6 -9.73 -18.40 17.28
C GLN A 6 -9.08 -17.22 16.58
N LEU A 7 -9.86 -16.34 15.94
CA LEU A 7 -9.36 -15.13 15.28
C LEU A 7 -8.63 -14.23 16.26
N VAL A 8 -9.26 -13.89 17.39
CA VAL A 8 -8.65 -13.02 18.41
C VAL A 8 -7.35 -13.61 18.92
N HIS A 9 -7.36 -14.90 19.31
CA HIS A 9 -6.17 -15.59 19.80
C HIS A 9 -5.04 -15.63 18.76
N LEU A 10 -5.37 -15.84 17.49
CA LEU A 10 -4.41 -15.82 16.39
C LEU A 10 -3.79 -14.43 16.22
N LEU A 11 -4.60 -13.38 16.19
CA LEU A 11 -4.14 -11.99 16.02
C LEU A 11 -3.27 -11.54 17.20
N GLU A 12 -3.67 -11.84 18.44
CA GLU A 12 -2.90 -11.52 19.65
C GLU A 12 -1.58 -12.29 19.72
N ARG A 13 -1.63 -13.61 19.49
CA ARG A 13 -0.44 -14.49 19.55
C ARG A 13 0.65 -14.04 18.58
N HIS A 14 0.28 -13.43 17.49
CA HIS A 14 1.20 -13.01 16.45
C HIS A 14 1.46 -11.49 16.41
N ASN A 15 0.98 -10.74 17.43
CA ASN A 15 1.08 -9.28 17.53
C ASN A 15 0.50 -8.54 16.30
N LEU A 16 -0.54 -9.12 15.70
CA LEU A 16 -1.24 -8.51 14.57
C LEU A 16 -2.29 -7.49 15.02
N MET A 17 -2.76 -7.60 16.29
CA MET A 17 -3.60 -6.58 16.93
C MET A 17 -3.18 -6.41 18.39
N ALA A 18 -3.18 -5.17 18.85
CA ALA A 18 -2.95 -4.84 20.24
C ALA A 18 -4.29 -4.62 20.99
N GLY A 19 -4.37 -5.12 22.24
CA GLY A 19 -5.31 -4.56 23.22
C GLY A 19 -6.61 -5.29 23.52
N GLY A 20 -6.79 -6.56 23.14
CA GLY A 20 -7.88 -7.41 23.70
C GLY A 20 -9.33 -6.97 23.41
N GLN A 21 -9.55 -5.86 22.73
CA GLN A 21 -10.87 -5.39 22.31
C GLN A 21 -11.13 -5.78 20.85
N PRO A 22 -12.34 -6.22 20.51
CA PRO A 22 -12.68 -6.47 19.10
C PRO A 22 -12.60 -5.15 18.33
N ALA A 23 -11.72 -5.13 17.32
CA ALA A 23 -11.57 -4.02 16.39
C ALA A 23 -11.68 -4.54 14.95
N PRO A 24 -12.11 -3.71 13.98
CA PRO A 24 -12.11 -4.08 12.57
C PRO A 24 -10.71 -4.43 12.08
N LEU A 25 -10.62 -5.39 11.15
CA LEU A 25 -9.33 -5.90 10.65
C LEU A 25 -8.55 -4.86 9.85
N PHE A 26 -9.18 -3.84 9.30
CA PHE A 26 -8.44 -2.75 8.65
C PHE A 26 -7.53 -1.97 9.62
N ARG A 27 -7.71 -2.13 10.93
CA ARG A 27 -6.86 -1.57 11.99
C ARG A 27 -5.75 -2.51 12.46
N LEU A 28 -5.33 -3.47 11.63
CA LEU A 28 -4.22 -4.35 11.95
C LEU A 28 -2.96 -3.55 12.28
N ALA A 29 -2.36 -3.86 13.43
CA ALA A 29 -1.13 -3.20 13.90
C ALA A 29 0.14 -3.73 13.22
N SER A 30 0.07 -4.88 12.56
CA SER A 30 1.22 -5.47 11.89
C SER A 30 1.54 -4.74 10.60
N PRO A 31 2.82 -4.53 10.28
CA PRO A 31 3.19 -4.01 8.99
C PRO A 31 2.70 -4.96 7.88
N CYS A 32 2.15 -4.38 6.83
CA CYS A 32 1.90 -5.09 5.59
C CYS A 32 3.24 -5.56 5.02
N ILE A 33 3.37 -6.84 4.73
CA ILE A 33 4.60 -7.39 4.13
C ILE A 33 4.63 -7.24 2.60
N LEU A 34 3.46 -7.09 2.00
CA LEU A 34 3.27 -6.79 0.59
C LEU A 34 2.01 -5.97 0.42
N ASP A 35 2.12 -4.87 -0.27
CA ASP A 35 1.01 -4.13 -0.85
C ASP A 35 1.22 -4.15 -2.37
N GLN A 36 0.30 -4.78 -3.10
CA GLN A 36 0.42 -5.03 -4.53
C GLN A 36 -0.70 -4.35 -5.27
N ARG A 37 -0.35 -3.42 -6.15
CA ARG A 37 -1.30 -2.87 -7.11
C ARG A 37 -1.63 -3.93 -8.17
N LEU A 38 -2.91 -4.06 -8.52
CA LEU A 38 -3.41 -5.04 -9.48
C LEU A 38 -3.62 -4.44 -10.87
N GLY A 39 -4.25 -3.28 -10.93
CA GLY A 39 -4.67 -2.65 -12.17
C GLY A 39 -3.62 -1.72 -12.77
N GLU A 40 -3.42 -1.83 -14.09
CA GLU A 40 -2.71 -0.85 -14.91
C GLU A 40 -3.66 -0.34 -16.00
N GLY A 41 -3.70 0.98 -16.19
CA GLY A 41 -4.59 1.64 -17.13
C GLY A 41 -6.00 1.88 -16.59
N SER A 42 -6.92 2.27 -17.47
CA SER A 42 -8.30 2.55 -17.08
C SER A 42 -9.07 1.26 -16.75
N PRO A 43 -9.80 1.22 -15.63
CA PRO A 43 -10.68 0.10 -15.30
C PRO A 43 -11.96 0.07 -16.16
N TYR A 44 -12.23 1.11 -16.92
CA TYR A 44 -13.45 1.26 -17.69
C TYR A 44 -13.24 1.08 -19.18
N LEU A 45 -14.29 0.63 -19.88
CA LEU A 45 -14.30 0.58 -21.34
C LEU A 45 -14.15 1.99 -21.91
N SER A 46 -13.22 2.15 -22.86
CA SER A 46 -12.93 3.44 -23.50
C SER A 46 -12.51 4.57 -22.53
N GLY A 47 -12.10 4.22 -21.29
CA GLY A 47 -11.75 5.20 -20.28
C GLY A 47 -12.93 5.95 -19.67
N ASP A 48 -14.16 5.55 -19.96
CA ASP A 48 -15.40 6.20 -19.51
C ASP A 48 -16.12 5.34 -18.46
N PRO A 49 -16.34 5.85 -17.22
CA PRO A 49 -17.11 5.13 -16.20
C PRO A 49 -18.51 4.71 -16.65
N GLU A 50 -19.18 5.47 -17.52
CA GLU A 50 -20.50 5.12 -18.07
C GLU A 50 -20.44 3.90 -19.02
N GLY A 51 -19.27 3.61 -19.58
CA GLY A 51 -19.02 2.44 -20.41
C GLY A 51 -18.98 1.11 -19.63
N GLY A 52 -18.94 1.17 -18.30
CA GLY A 52 -18.82 0.02 -17.43
C GLY A 52 -17.40 -0.55 -17.37
N ALA A 53 -17.20 -1.51 -16.46
CA ALA A 53 -15.89 -2.13 -16.22
C ALA A 53 -15.33 -2.85 -17.45
N SER A 54 -14.05 -2.67 -17.73
CA SER A 54 -13.34 -3.38 -18.79
C SER A 54 -13.10 -4.85 -18.39
N PRO A 55 -13.66 -5.84 -19.13
CA PRO A 55 -13.47 -7.25 -18.81
C PRO A 55 -11.99 -7.67 -18.81
N ALA A 56 -11.20 -7.14 -19.74
CA ALA A 56 -9.77 -7.45 -19.85
C ALA A 56 -8.97 -6.91 -18.64
N TYR A 57 -9.35 -5.74 -18.14
CA TYR A 57 -8.77 -5.19 -16.91
C TYR A 57 -9.12 -6.04 -15.70
N VAL A 58 -10.40 -6.35 -15.52
CA VAL A 58 -10.89 -7.20 -14.40
C VAL A 58 -10.24 -8.58 -14.41
N ASP A 59 -10.15 -9.23 -15.57
CA ASP A 59 -9.53 -10.55 -15.69
C ASP A 59 -8.03 -10.51 -15.35
N ARG A 60 -7.31 -9.48 -15.76
CA ARG A 60 -5.89 -9.29 -15.42
C ARG A 60 -5.69 -9.09 -13.91
N CYS A 61 -6.48 -8.21 -13.28
CA CYS A 61 -6.42 -8.00 -11.83
C CYS A 61 -6.70 -9.30 -11.08
N ARG A 62 -7.71 -10.06 -11.51
CA ARG A 62 -8.07 -11.35 -10.94
C ARG A 62 -6.94 -12.37 -11.06
N GLU A 63 -6.33 -12.52 -12.25
CA GLU A 63 -5.22 -13.45 -12.48
C GLU A 63 -4.01 -13.14 -11.60
N ILE A 64 -3.67 -11.86 -11.41
CA ILE A 64 -2.58 -11.45 -10.50
C ILE A 64 -2.93 -11.83 -9.06
N ALA A 65 -4.17 -11.52 -8.60
CA ALA A 65 -4.60 -11.84 -7.25
C ALA A 65 -4.62 -13.36 -7.00
N GLU A 66 -5.14 -14.16 -7.94
CA GLU A 66 -5.15 -15.64 -7.86
C GLU A 66 -3.72 -16.20 -7.82
N LYS A 67 -2.82 -15.70 -8.67
CA LYS A 67 -1.40 -16.11 -8.70
C LYS A 67 -0.73 -15.85 -7.36
N LEU A 68 -0.94 -14.67 -6.77
CA LEU A 68 -0.39 -14.31 -5.47
C LEU A 68 -0.98 -15.15 -4.35
N TYR A 69 -2.30 -15.33 -4.31
CA TYR A 69 -2.96 -16.19 -3.35
C TYR A 69 -2.44 -17.63 -3.42
N GLY A 70 -2.32 -18.20 -4.63
CA GLY A 70 -1.80 -19.54 -4.84
C GLY A 70 -0.35 -19.73 -4.38
N LYS A 71 0.48 -18.70 -4.49
CA LYS A 71 1.88 -18.72 -4.02
C LYS A 71 2.01 -18.72 -2.50
N LEU A 72 1.03 -18.20 -1.76
CA LEU A 72 1.07 -18.17 -0.31
C LEU A 72 0.95 -19.56 0.33
N SER A 73 0.61 -20.59 -0.46
CA SER A 73 0.49 -21.97 0.00
C SER A 73 -0.33 -22.07 1.31
N PHE A 74 -1.49 -21.39 1.33
CA PHE A 74 -2.36 -21.43 2.49
C PHE A 74 -2.63 -22.87 2.90
N GLY A 75 -2.59 -23.12 4.22
CA GLY A 75 -2.82 -24.43 4.81
C GLY A 75 -4.23 -24.97 4.55
N LYS A 76 -4.53 -26.13 5.13
CA LYS A 76 -5.82 -26.78 4.95
C LYS A 76 -6.99 -26.06 5.63
N GLN A 77 -6.70 -25.12 6.53
CA GLN A 77 -7.70 -24.37 7.28
C GLN A 77 -7.56 -22.89 7.00
N VAL A 78 -8.48 -22.36 6.23
CA VAL A 78 -8.60 -20.94 5.93
C VAL A 78 -9.83 -20.40 6.64
N LEU A 79 -9.65 -19.29 7.37
CA LEU A 79 -10.74 -18.52 7.92
C LEU A 79 -11.06 -17.39 6.94
N VAL A 80 -12.30 -17.37 6.47
CA VAL A 80 -12.83 -16.26 5.67
C VAL A 80 -13.52 -15.29 6.61
N VAL A 81 -13.12 -14.03 6.58
CA VAL A 81 -13.70 -12.97 7.40
C VAL A 81 -14.31 -11.92 6.48
N TYR A 82 -15.59 -11.65 6.67
CA TYR A 82 -16.28 -10.54 6.05
C TYR A 82 -16.73 -9.56 7.13
N GLU A 83 -16.40 -8.27 6.94
CA GLU A 83 -16.72 -7.21 7.89
C GLU A 83 -17.62 -6.14 7.25
N ASP A 84 -18.85 -6.06 7.72
CA ASP A 84 -19.70 -4.89 7.52
C ASP A 84 -19.41 -3.89 8.64
N ILE A 85 -18.44 -3.03 8.40
CA ILE A 85 -17.89 -2.13 9.42
C ILE A 85 -18.83 -1.01 9.84
N TYR A 86 -19.91 -0.77 9.08
CA TYR A 86 -20.92 0.25 9.37
C TYR A 86 -22.28 -0.31 9.78
N GLY A 87 -22.43 -1.64 9.82
CA GLY A 87 -23.68 -2.29 10.21
C GLY A 87 -24.83 -2.11 9.24
N GLU A 88 -24.55 -1.96 7.95
CA GLU A 88 -25.54 -1.71 6.90
C GLU A 88 -26.40 -2.94 6.58
N ASN A 89 -25.98 -4.11 7.05
CA ASN A 89 -26.65 -5.39 6.84
C ASN A 89 -26.95 -5.69 5.36
N LYS A 90 -25.95 -6.11 4.60
CA LYS A 90 -26.00 -6.34 3.14
C LYS A 90 -26.33 -7.81 2.79
N PRO A 91 -27.58 -8.26 2.82
CA PRO A 91 -27.93 -9.69 2.68
C PRO A 91 -27.60 -10.27 1.29
N ALA A 92 -27.63 -9.45 0.24
CA ALA A 92 -27.30 -9.92 -1.10
C ALA A 92 -25.81 -10.24 -1.25
N GLU A 93 -24.95 -9.46 -0.63
CA GLU A 93 -23.49 -9.67 -0.59
C GLU A 93 -23.16 -10.92 0.24
N VAL A 94 -23.80 -11.07 1.40
CA VAL A 94 -23.66 -12.24 2.26
C VAL A 94 -24.06 -13.51 1.51
N ALA A 95 -25.23 -13.51 0.86
CA ALA A 95 -25.70 -14.65 0.08
C ALA A 95 -24.76 -14.99 -1.09
N PHE A 96 -24.20 -13.98 -1.76
CA PHE A 96 -23.19 -14.19 -2.79
C PHE A 96 -21.94 -14.82 -2.20
N LEU A 97 -21.37 -14.22 -1.13
CA LEU A 97 -20.20 -14.77 -0.44
C LEU A 97 -20.39 -16.21 -0.05
N GLU A 98 -21.49 -16.53 0.62
CA GLU A 98 -21.83 -17.90 1.04
C GLU A 98 -21.93 -18.87 -0.16
N SER A 99 -22.41 -18.41 -1.30
CA SER A 99 -22.42 -19.20 -2.54
C SER A 99 -21.03 -19.51 -3.10
N CYS A 100 -20.01 -18.73 -2.73
CA CYS A 100 -18.61 -18.96 -3.07
C CYS A 100 -17.88 -19.88 -2.07
N LEU A 101 -18.56 -20.30 -0.98
CA LEU A 101 -17.98 -21.10 0.11
C LEU A 101 -18.71 -22.45 0.26
N PRO A 102 -18.75 -23.31 -0.78
CA PRO A 102 -19.45 -24.58 -0.72
C PRO A 102 -18.84 -25.49 0.36
N GLY A 103 -19.69 -26.28 1.02
CA GLY A 103 -19.25 -27.18 2.09
C GLY A 103 -18.73 -26.47 3.34
N CYS A 104 -19.16 -25.24 3.61
CA CYS A 104 -18.73 -24.49 4.79
C CYS A 104 -18.98 -25.28 6.06
N ARG A 105 -17.91 -25.65 6.77
CA ARG A 105 -17.96 -26.50 7.96
C ARG A 105 -18.49 -25.76 9.19
N LYS A 106 -18.25 -24.46 9.25
CA LYS A 106 -18.63 -23.64 10.37
C LYS A 106 -18.81 -22.20 9.92
N ALA A 107 -19.85 -21.56 10.42
CA ALA A 107 -20.12 -20.13 10.24
C ALA A 107 -20.45 -19.53 11.61
N GLU A 108 -20.04 -18.29 11.83
CA GLU A 108 -20.30 -17.55 13.07
C GLU A 108 -20.49 -16.06 12.75
N ILE A 109 -21.42 -15.42 13.43
CA ILE A 109 -21.67 -13.97 13.32
C ILE A 109 -21.39 -13.36 14.68
N THR A 110 -20.63 -12.27 14.68
CA THR A 110 -20.36 -11.47 15.88
C THR A 110 -20.61 -10.01 15.58
N GLU A 111 -21.13 -9.31 16.57
CA GLU A 111 -21.34 -7.86 16.50
C GLU A 111 -20.53 -7.19 17.60
N PHE A 112 -19.90 -6.06 17.27
CA PHE A 112 -19.18 -5.25 18.23
C PHE A 112 -19.17 -3.79 17.79
N GLN A 113 -19.01 -2.89 18.75
CA GLN A 113 -18.87 -1.47 18.47
C GLN A 113 -17.39 -1.10 18.38
N TRP A 114 -17.11 -0.17 17.50
CA TRP A 114 -15.78 0.44 17.36
C TRP A 114 -15.93 1.94 17.16
N THR A 115 -14.92 2.69 17.58
CA THR A 115 -14.91 4.15 17.50
C THR A 115 -13.85 4.60 16.50
N ASP A 116 -14.25 5.53 15.64
CA ASP A 116 -13.34 6.25 14.76
C ASP A 116 -13.21 7.69 15.27
N ALA A 117 -11.96 8.12 15.45
CA ALA A 117 -11.65 9.47 15.90
C ALA A 117 -11.10 10.29 14.72
N MET A 118 -11.79 11.35 14.37
CA MET A 118 -11.29 12.33 13.41
C MET A 118 -10.58 13.46 14.14
N PRO A 119 -9.25 13.63 13.94
CA PRO A 119 -8.52 14.73 14.53
C PRO A 119 -9.00 16.09 13.96
N PRO A 120 -8.86 17.19 14.74
CA PRO A 120 -9.15 18.52 14.24
C PRO A 120 -8.35 18.85 12.98
N GLY A 121 -9.00 19.48 12.02
CA GLY A 121 -8.36 19.91 10.76
C GLY A 121 -8.31 18.87 9.66
N ASN A 122 -8.81 17.66 9.86
CA ASN A 122 -8.91 16.64 8.81
C ASN A 122 -9.87 17.06 7.67
N LEU A 123 -10.89 17.82 8.01
CA LEU A 123 -11.75 18.56 7.08
C LEU A 123 -11.87 20.01 7.58
N PRO A 124 -12.06 21.00 6.70
CA PRO A 124 -12.20 22.41 7.10
C PRO A 124 -13.34 22.68 8.09
N SER A 125 -14.32 21.78 8.17
CA SER A 125 -15.46 21.86 9.09
C SER A 125 -15.18 21.27 10.47
N ILE A 126 -14.10 20.50 10.64
CA ILE A 126 -13.76 19.82 11.91
C ILE A 126 -12.78 20.69 12.68
N THR A 127 -13.30 21.44 13.65
CA THR A 127 -12.52 22.34 14.52
C THR A 127 -12.10 21.69 15.84
N GLU A 128 -12.76 20.60 16.23
CA GLU A 128 -12.50 19.80 17.43
C GLU A 128 -12.44 18.33 17.05
N ALA A 129 -11.80 17.48 17.90
CA ALA A 129 -11.78 16.05 17.68
C ALA A 129 -13.22 15.48 17.75
N GLU A 130 -13.66 14.80 16.71
CA GLU A 130 -14.96 14.15 16.65
C GLU A 130 -14.76 12.63 16.72
N GLU A 131 -15.56 11.99 17.58
CA GLU A 131 -15.58 10.53 17.71
C GLU A 131 -16.92 9.99 17.18
N TYR A 132 -16.82 9.06 16.24
CA TYR A 132 -17.98 8.36 15.69
C TYR A 132 -17.95 6.90 16.11
N THR A 133 -19.06 6.41 16.67
CA THR A 133 -19.20 5.00 17.04
C THR A 133 -20.03 4.27 15.99
N TYR A 134 -19.48 3.18 15.49
CA TYR A 134 -20.11 2.32 14.49
C TYR A 134 -20.30 0.91 15.03
N THR A 135 -21.25 0.19 14.46
CA THR A 135 -21.42 -1.25 14.72
C THR A 135 -20.79 -2.04 13.59
N CYS A 136 -19.83 -2.91 13.91
CA CYS A 136 -19.28 -3.87 12.95
C CYS A 136 -20.03 -5.19 13.07
N ILE A 137 -20.54 -5.71 11.94
CA ILE A 137 -21.09 -7.05 11.84
C ILE A 137 -20.03 -7.92 11.14
N ARG A 138 -19.32 -8.72 11.93
CA ARG A 138 -18.29 -9.63 11.43
C ARG A 138 -18.88 -11.01 11.21
N ARG A 139 -18.69 -11.56 10.01
CA ARG A 139 -19.05 -12.93 9.65
C ARG A 139 -17.78 -13.72 9.42
N LEU A 140 -17.71 -14.87 10.05
CA LEU A 140 -16.58 -15.77 10.07
C LEU A 140 -17.00 -17.11 9.49
N TYR A 141 -16.23 -17.62 8.53
CA TYR A 141 -16.50 -18.88 7.87
C TYR A 141 -15.26 -19.76 7.85
N GLU A 142 -15.44 -21.05 8.10
CA GLU A 142 -14.44 -22.10 7.89
C GLU A 142 -14.89 -22.98 6.72
N PRO A 143 -14.61 -22.59 5.46
CA PRO A 143 -15.04 -23.34 4.29
C PRO A 143 -14.21 -24.61 4.08
N GLU A 144 -14.79 -25.63 3.44
CA GLU A 144 -14.02 -26.78 2.92
C GLU A 144 -13.31 -26.42 1.62
N THR A 145 -14.00 -25.67 0.77
CA THR A 145 -13.50 -25.19 -0.51
C THR A 145 -14.00 -23.77 -0.77
N MET A 146 -13.32 -23.07 -1.68
CA MET A 146 -13.67 -21.71 -2.07
C MET A 146 -13.63 -21.56 -3.58
N ASP A 147 -14.63 -20.89 -4.13
CA ASP A 147 -14.62 -20.45 -5.52
C ASP A 147 -13.87 -19.10 -5.63
N ILE A 148 -12.53 -19.19 -5.53
CA ILE A 148 -11.62 -18.03 -5.53
C ILE A 148 -11.79 -17.17 -6.78
N PRO A 149 -11.83 -17.71 -8.02
CA PRO A 149 -11.96 -16.89 -9.21
C PRO A 149 -13.23 -16.04 -9.20
N ARG A 150 -14.34 -16.63 -8.79
CA ARG A 150 -15.63 -15.93 -8.71
C ARG A 150 -15.64 -14.88 -7.59
N LEU A 151 -15.09 -15.22 -6.44
CA LEU A 151 -15.02 -14.33 -5.29
C LEU A 151 -14.13 -13.12 -5.59
N PHE A 152 -12.92 -13.34 -6.08
CA PHE A 152 -11.99 -12.25 -6.40
C PHE A 152 -12.51 -11.33 -7.50
N ARG A 153 -13.19 -11.90 -8.50
CA ARG A 153 -13.82 -11.10 -9.54
C ARG A 153 -14.82 -10.09 -8.97
N GLU A 154 -15.67 -10.47 -8.03
CA GLU A 154 -16.67 -9.56 -7.45
C GLU A 154 -16.03 -8.54 -6.49
N VAL A 155 -14.95 -8.90 -5.77
CA VAL A 155 -14.20 -7.94 -4.98
C VAL A 155 -13.57 -6.87 -5.88
N ILE A 156 -12.95 -7.27 -6.99
CA ILE A 156 -12.34 -6.34 -7.96
C ILE A 156 -13.40 -5.41 -8.58
N LEU A 157 -14.60 -5.92 -8.83
CA LEU A 157 -15.67 -5.12 -9.41
C LEU A 157 -16.30 -4.11 -8.44
N SER A 158 -16.07 -4.21 -7.14
CA SER A 158 -16.76 -3.44 -6.11
C SER A 158 -16.76 -1.93 -6.35
N ASP A 159 -15.63 -1.37 -6.77
CA ASP A 159 -15.48 0.09 -7.00
C ASP A 159 -15.69 0.52 -8.45
N ILE A 160 -15.77 -0.43 -9.40
CA ILE A 160 -15.81 -0.16 -10.83
C ILE A 160 -17.10 -0.60 -11.52
N GLY A 161 -18.20 -0.67 -10.77
CA GLY A 161 -19.53 -0.96 -11.29
C GLY A 161 -19.98 -2.41 -11.08
N GLY A 162 -19.45 -3.09 -10.06
CA GLY A 162 -19.92 -4.38 -9.59
C GLY A 162 -21.30 -4.33 -8.98
N ARG A 163 -21.86 -5.54 -8.76
CA ARG A 163 -23.18 -5.70 -8.15
C ARG A 163 -23.13 -5.56 -6.63
N TYR A 164 -21.97 -5.90 -6.03
CA TYR A 164 -21.76 -6.00 -4.60
C TYR A 164 -20.64 -5.08 -4.16
N ASP A 165 -20.68 -4.65 -2.92
CA ASP A 165 -19.65 -3.79 -2.32
C ASP A 165 -18.83 -4.60 -1.31
N PHE A 166 -17.80 -5.28 -1.81
CA PHE A 166 -16.82 -6.02 -1.00
C PHE A 166 -15.55 -5.22 -0.72
N ALA A 167 -15.47 -3.99 -1.22
CA ALA A 167 -14.27 -3.18 -1.09
C ALA A 167 -13.80 -3.08 0.37
N SER A 168 -12.55 -3.47 0.61
CA SER A 168 -11.90 -3.46 1.93
C SER A 168 -12.59 -4.24 3.05
N ARG A 169 -13.44 -5.21 2.72
CA ARG A 169 -14.30 -5.93 3.69
C ARG A 169 -14.01 -7.42 3.83
N LEU A 170 -13.18 -7.98 2.94
CA LEU A 170 -12.94 -9.41 2.86
C LEU A 170 -11.49 -9.77 3.16
N TYR A 171 -11.29 -10.71 4.08
CA TYR A 171 -9.98 -11.19 4.50
C TYR A 171 -9.94 -12.72 4.44
N LEU A 172 -8.88 -13.27 3.88
CA LEU A 172 -8.60 -14.71 3.90
C LEU A 172 -7.40 -14.94 4.82
N ILE A 173 -7.59 -15.73 5.87
CA ILE A 173 -6.58 -15.92 6.92
C ILE A 173 -6.20 -17.39 7.00
N ASP A 174 -4.94 -17.71 6.76
CA ASP A 174 -4.39 -19.04 7.06
C ASP A 174 -4.21 -19.21 8.57
N ILE A 175 -4.94 -20.17 9.15
CA ILE A 175 -4.95 -20.36 10.60
C ILE A 175 -3.59 -20.82 11.12
N ASP A 176 -2.85 -21.59 10.33
CA ASP A 176 -1.57 -22.18 10.74
C ASP A 176 -0.43 -21.13 10.74
N SER A 177 -0.35 -20.31 9.72
CA SER A 177 0.72 -19.31 9.57
C SER A 177 0.35 -17.93 10.07
N ALA A 178 -0.94 -17.66 10.33
CA ALA A 178 -1.50 -16.33 10.56
C ALA A 178 -1.25 -15.34 9.41
N CYS A 179 -1.02 -15.84 8.20
CA CYS A 179 -0.94 -15.02 7.01
C CYS A 179 -2.33 -14.54 6.62
N ILE A 180 -2.47 -13.24 6.40
CA ILE A 180 -3.72 -12.59 6.01
C ILE A 180 -3.57 -12.08 4.58
N PHE A 181 -4.43 -12.54 3.70
CA PHE A 181 -4.58 -12.02 2.34
C PHE A 181 -5.82 -11.13 2.30
N HIS A 182 -5.63 -9.88 1.95
CA HIS A 182 -6.67 -8.86 1.87
C HIS A 182 -6.68 -8.26 0.46
N LEU A 183 -7.56 -8.77 -0.39
CA LEU A 183 -7.93 -8.14 -1.66
C LEU A 183 -8.95 -7.05 -1.35
N TYR A 184 -8.61 -5.78 -1.54
CA TYR A 184 -9.51 -4.71 -1.15
C TYR A 184 -10.42 -4.24 -2.31
N ASP A 185 -9.93 -4.14 -3.54
CA ASP A 185 -10.70 -3.83 -4.76
C ASP A 185 -9.84 -4.03 -6.02
N ASP A 186 -10.18 -3.38 -7.14
CA ASP A 186 -9.41 -3.42 -8.39
C ASP A 186 -8.03 -2.76 -8.27
N ARG A 187 -7.85 -1.85 -7.32
CA ARG A 187 -6.58 -1.13 -7.12
C ARG A 187 -5.50 -2.01 -6.53
N GLY A 188 -5.86 -2.96 -5.65
CA GLY A 188 -4.82 -3.78 -5.08
C GLY A 188 -5.22 -4.75 -3.99
N LEU A 189 -4.18 -5.34 -3.40
CA LEU A 189 -4.26 -6.27 -2.29
C LEU A 189 -3.10 -6.07 -1.32
N SER A 190 -3.32 -6.43 -0.06
CA SER A 190 -2.32 -6.40 0.99
C SER A 190 -2.14 -7.79 1.60
N ILE A 191 -0.89 -8.14 1.93
CA ILE A 191 -0.56 -9.37 2.63
C ILE A 191 0.10 -9.02 3.95
N TYR A 192 -0.43 -9.57 5.05
CA TYR A 192 0.11 -9.41 6.38
C TYR A 192 0.59 -10.77 6.88
N SER A 193 1.76 -10.82 7.53
CA SER A 193 2.27 -12.05 8.13
C SER A 193 3.15 -11.76 9.33
N PRO A 194 3.02 -12.54 10.41
CA PRO A 194 3.91 -12.46 11.57
C PRO A 194 5.28 -13.11 11.32
N ARG A 195 5.43 -13.85 10.22
CA ARG A 195 6.67 -14.50 9.81
C ARG A 195 7.17 -13.89 8.52
N GLU A 196 8.48 -13.88 8.32
CA GLU A 196 9.05 -13.65 7.01
C GLU A 196 8.49 -14.69 6.02
N ILE A 197 7.55 -14.28 5.21
CA ILE A 197 7.30 -15.00 3.98
C ILE A 197 8.44 -14.59 3.05
N SER A 198 9.21 -15.56 2.57
CA SER A 198 10.21 -15.27 1.55
C SER A 198 9.49 -14.62 0.37
N LEU A 199 9.69 -13.32 0.17
CA LEU A 199 9.11 -12.58 -0.96
C LEU A 199 9.59 -13.16 -2.30
N SER A 200 10.65 -13.99 -2.31
CA SER A 200 11.07 -14.81 -3.45
C SER A 200 9.94 -15.75 -3.92
N VAL A 201 9.08 -16.20 -3.02
CA VAL A 201 7.89 -17.00 -3.37
C VAL A 201 6.87 -16.14 -4.12
N ILE A 202 6.81 -14.84 -3.81
CA ILE A 202 5.81 -13.92 -4.35
C ILE A 202 6.34 -13.21 -5.62
N SER A 203 7.63 -12.92 -5.70
CA SER A 203 8.29 -12.16 -6.79
C SER A 203 8.97 -13.04 -7.85
N ALA A 204 8.43 -14.20 -8.19
CA ALA A 204 9.07 -15.19 -9.07
C ALA A 204 9.17 -14.80 -10.56
N GLU A 205 9.45 -13.56 -10.90
CA GLU A 205 9.90 -13.19 -12.24
C GLU A 205 11.34 -12.59 -12.29
N HIS A 206 12.02 -12.49 -11.14
CA HIS A 206 13.41 -12.04 -11.09
C HIS A 206 14.16 -12.80 -9.99
N ASP A 207 14.54 -14.03 -10.26
CA ASP A 207 15.49 -14.75 -9.41
C ASP A 207 16.56 -15.44 -10.22
N ASP A 208 17.74 -14.91 -10.00
CA ASP A 208 18.94 -15.64 -9.58
C ASP A 208 19.85 -14.60 -8.94
N ILE A 209 19.94 -14.59 -7.60
CA ILE A 209 20.82 -13.66 -6.87
C ILE A 209 22.17 -14.38 -6.69
N PRO A 210 23.22 -14.04 -7.46
CA PRO A 210 24.57 -14.50 -7.18
C PRO A 210 25.07 -13.92 -5.84
N GLU A 211 25.91 -14.65 -5.12
CA GLU A 211 26.70 -14.12 -4.01
C GLU A 211 27.46 -12.86 -4.47
N GLY A 212 27.20 -11.70 -3.82
CA GLY A 212 27.82 -10.41 -4.14
C GLY A 212 26.88 -9.25 -4.40
N PHE A 213 25.57 -9.41 -4.18
CA PHE A 213 24.60 -8.33 -4.39
C PHE A 213 24.77 -7.16 -3.41
N PRO A 214 24.48 -5.91 -3.86
CA PRO A 214 24.58 -4.74 -3.00
C PRO A 214 23.63 -4.84 -1.80
N VAL A 215 24.13 -4.44 -0.65
CA VAL A 215 23.44 -4.39 0.64
C VAL A 215 22.21 -3.48 0.59
N PHE A 216 22.20 -2.51 -0.31
CA PHE A 216 21.09 -1.60 -0.60
C PHE A 216 20.88 -1.52 -2.11
N SER A 217 19.64 -1.63 -2.55
CA SER A 217 19.30 -1.41 -3.96
C SER A 217 17.84 -0.96 -4.10
N ILE A 218 17.58 -0.19 -5.15
CA ILE A 218 16.26 0.31 -5.52
C ILE A 218 15.90 -0.23 -6.90
N ARG A 219 14.71 -0.80 -7.04
CA ARG A 219 14.13 -1.25 -8.30
C ARG A 219 12.80 -0.54 -8.51
N THR A 220 12.50 -0.19 -9.72
CA THR A 220 11.24 0.46 -10.08
C THR A 220 10.47 -0.40 -11.07
N GLY A 221 9.15 -0.45 -10.89
CA GLY A 221 8.22 -0.84 -11.93
C GLY A 221 8.01 0.29 -12.95
N PRO A 222 7.05 0.15 -13.84
CA PRO A 222 6.65 1.23 -14.74
C PRO A 222 6.20 2.47 -13.95
N PHE A 223 6.56 3.66 -14.45
CA PHE A 223 6.06 4.92 -13.95
C PHE A 223 4.78 5.32 -14.68
N TYR A 224 3.87 5.97 -13.99
CA TYR A 224 2.57 6.41 -14.52
C TYR A 224 2.07 7.65 -13.75
N TRP A 225 1.16 8.40 -14.37
CA TRP A 225 0.43 9.49 -13.72
C TRP A 225 -0.82 8.95 -13.01
N GLN A 226 -1.45 9.74 -12.18
CA GLN A 226 -2.57 9.29 -11.32
C GLN A 226 -3.72 8.65 -12.11
N ASP A 227 -3.98 9.10 -13.33
CA ASP A 227 -4.97 8.52 -14.24
C ASP A 227 -4.51 7.20 -14.92
N GLY A 228 -3.29 6.74 -14.61
CA GLY A 228 -2.66 5.58 -15.24
C GLY A 228 -2.03 5.84 -16.60
N SER A 229 -2.07 7.08 -17.10
CA SER A 229 -1.44 7.45 -18.38
C SER A 229 0.08 7.58 -18.26
N LEU A 230 0.76 7.56 -19.41
CA LEU A 230 2.19 7.81 -19.51
C LEU A 230 2.53 9.30 -19.70
N ASP A 231 1.55 10.14 -19.96
CA ASP A 231 1.72 11.59 -20.13
C ASP A 231 0.47 12.34 -19.69
N ASP A 232 0.52 12.96 -18.52
CA ASP A 232 -0.50 13.86 -18.00
C ASP A 232 0.15 15.22 -17.65
N PRO A 233 -0.13 16.30 -18.40
CA PRO A 233 0.45 17.60 -18.11
C PRO A 233 -0.14 18.30 -16.88
N GLU A 234 -1.24 17.82 -16.30
CA GLU A 234 -1.90 18.46 -15.15
C GLU A 234 -1.51 17.80 -13.81
N ASP A 235 -1.14 16.52 -13.81
CA ASP A 235 -0.65 15.83 -12.63
C ASP A 235 0.82 16.21 -12.35
N LEU A 236 1.09 16.63 -11.10
CA LEU A 236 2.42 17.03 -10.65
C LEU A 236 3.18 15.91 -9.93
N CYS A 237 2.50 14.82 -9.60
CA CYS A 237 3.00 13.75 -8.74
C CYS A 237 3.13 12.43 -9.50
N LEU A 238 4.34 12.03 -9.81
CA LEU A 238 4.61 10.77 -10.50
C LEU A 238 4.44 9.57 -9.56
N HIS A 239 3.80 8.51 -10.04
CA HIS A 239 3.53 7.28 -9.32
C HIS A 239 4.30 6.09 -9.90
N GLY A 240 4.48 5.04 -9.09
CA GLY A 240 5.11 3.80 -9.52
C GLY A 240 5.27 2.81 -8.39
N LEU A 241 5.52 1.56 -8.75
CA LEU A 241 5.93 0.54 -7.79
C LEU A 241 7.44 0.67 -7.54
N VAL A 242 7.83 0.82 -6.27
CA VAL A 242 9.23 0.83 -5.87
C VAL A 242 9.52 -0.37 -4.98
N SER A 243 10.57 -1.12 -5.30
CA SER A 243 11.08 -2.20 -4.48
C SER A 243 12.46 -1.82 -3.95
N VAL A 244 12.58 -1.76 -2.63
CA VAL A 244 13.83 -1.45 -1.94
C VAL A 244 14.35 -2.69 -1.24
N ARG A 245 15.64 -2.97 -1.40
CA ARG A 245 16.35 -4.00 -0.64
C ARG A 245 17.23 -3.36 0.41
N ILE A 246 17.15 -3.84 1.64
CA ILE A 246 18.00 -3.43 2.78
C ILE A 246 18.54 -4.70 3.44
N GLY A 247 19.78 -5.05 3.14
CA GLY A 247 20.34 -6.32 3.55
C GLY A 247 19.53 -7.50 2.98
N PRO A 248 19.05 -8.42 3.84
CA PRO A 248 18.22 -9.53 3.38
C PRO A 248 16.75 -9.15 3.15
N GLU A 249 16.31 -8.00 3.66
CA GLU A 249 14.91 -7.59 3.56
C GLU A 249 14.62 -6.91 2.23
N ARG A 250 13.43 -7.19 1.69
CA ARG A 250 12.86 -6.49 0.53
C ARG A 250 11.55 -5.87 0.93
N LEU A 251 11.33 -4.65 0.48
CA LEU A 251 10.15 -3.87 0.66
C LEU A 251 9.68 -3.40 -0.71
N ALA A 252 8.46 -3.73 -1.10
CA ALA A 252 7.86 -3.25 -2.34
C ALA A 252 6.60 -2.46 -1.99
N TYR A 253 6.51 -1.24 -2.51
CA TYR A 253 5.39 -0.35 -2.19
C TYR A 253 5.01 0.50 -3.42
N PRO A 254 3.71 0.56 -3.80
CA PRO A 254 3.22 1.52 -4.78
C PRO A 254 3.19 2.91 -4.14
N CYS A 255 3.96 3.84 -4.66
CA CYS A 255 4.16 5.13 -4.01
C CYS A 255 4.16 6.28 -5.01
N THR A 256 4.08 7.50 -4.48
CA THR A 256 4.43 8.71 -5.22
C THR A 256 5.95 8.76 -5.37
N VAL A 257 6.45 8.27 -6.52
CA VAL A 257 7.89 8.10 -6.76
C VAL A 257 8.65 9.41 -6.81
N SER A 258 8.01 10.51 -7.23
CA SER A 258 8.61 11.83 -7.19
C SER A 258 8.92 12.28 -5.75
N ALA A 259 7.98 12.10 -4.83
CA ALA A 259 8.18 12.39 -3.42
C ALA A 259 9.22 11.46 -2.78
N ALA A 260 9.14 10.15 -3.08
CA ALA A 260 10.11 9.15 -2.60
C ALA A 260 11.54 9.50 -3.04
N ALA A 261 11.73 9.86 -4.29
CA ALA A 261 13.05 10.20 -4.83
C ALA A 261 13.63 11.45 -4.16
N LEU A 262 12.83 12.50 -3.95
CA LEU A 262 13.33 13.71 -3.25
C LEU A 262 13.67 13.39 -1.78
N ARG A 263 12.87 12.57 -1.09
CA ARG A 263 13.19 12.14 0.29
C ARG A 263 14.47 11.32 0.34
N LEU A 264 14.68 10.41 -0.61
CA LEU A 264 15.93 9.66 -0.74
C LEU A 264 17.13 10.59 -1.04
N LEU A 265 16.96 11.58 -1.91
CA LEU A 265 18.02 12.58 -2.16
C LEU A 265 18.40 13.36 -0.88
N ARG A 266 17.44 13.67 -0.01
CA ARG A 266 17.72 14.29 1.30
C ARG A 266 18.63 13.40 2.15
N THR A 267 18.41 12.08 2.12
CA THR A 267 19.23 11.16 2.92
C THR A 267 20.68 11.03 2.45
N LEU A 268 21.06 11.62 1.35
CA LEU A 268 22.48 11.68 0.95
C LEU A 268 23.31 12.54 1.87
N THR A 269 22.69 13.48 2.59
CA THR A 269 23.36 14.45 3.49
C THR A 269 22.71 14.54 4.87
N GLU A 270 21.53 14.00 5.07
CA GLU A 270 20.73 14.12 6.28
C GLU A 270 20.34 12.73 6.80
N ASN A 271 20.22 12.62 8.12
CA ASN A 271 19.61 11.43 8.73
C ASN A 271 18.09 11.46 8.49
N HIS A 272 17.50 10.28 8.30
CA HIS A 272 16.06 10.10 8.33
C HIS A 272 15.68 9.19 9.51
N ILE A 273 14.77 9.66 10.34
CA ILE A 273 14.24 8.91 11.47
C ILE A 273 12.73 8.84 11.30
N PRO A 274 12.14 7.64 11.19
CA PRO A 274 10.70 7.46 11.15
C PRO A 274 10.07 8.07 12.42
N ALA A 275 9.53 9.25 12.35
CA ALA A 275 9.01 9.95 13.53
C ALA A 275 7.65 10.61 13.28
N ASN A 276 7.33 10.93 12.04
CA ASN A 276 6.16 11.73 11.71
C ASN A 276 5.34 11.07 10.62
N CYS A 277 4.03 11.10 10.85
CA CYS A 277 3.04 10.82 9.81
C CYS A 277 3.30 11.66 8.56
N GLY A 278 3.21 11.03 7.39
CA GLY A 278 3.37 11.72 6.11
C GLY A 278 4.82 11.93 5.62
N GLU A 279 5.84 11.48 6.37
CA GLU A 279 7.26 11.61 5.97
C GLU A 279 7.93 10.29 5.57
N GLN A 280 7.15 9.24 5.33
CA GLN A 280 7.67 7.92 4.96
C GLN A 280 8.55 7.99 3.71
N MET A 281 9.61 7.18 3.66
CA MET A 281 10.54 7.12 2.52
C MET A 281 9.85 6.75 1.21
N LEU A 282 8.87 5.84 1.26
CA LEU A 282 7.98 5.52 0.15
C LEU A 282 6.56 5.92 0.55
N PRO A 283 6.12 7.15 0.27
CA PRO A 283 4.79 7.63 0.67
C PRO A 283 3.70 7.05 -0.26
N CYS A 284 2.57 6.64 0.31
CA CYS A 284 1.38 6.26 -0.44
C CYS A 284 0.94 7.37 -1.40
N CYS A 285 0.90 8.60 -0.89
CA CYS A 285 0.62 9.80 -1.65
C CYS A 285 1.51 10.96 -1.18
N GLY A 286 1.62 12.01 -1.99
CA GLY A 286 2.42 13.19 -1.66
C GLY A 286 2.01 14.30 -2.61
N HIS A 287 0.75 14.74 -2.46
CA HIS A 287 0.11 15.61 -3.44
C HIS A 287 0.30 17.10 -3.17
N SER A 288 0.49 17.48 -1.90
CA SER A 288 0.64 18.88 -1.54
C SER A 288 2.11 19.23 -1.38
N LEU A 289 2.58 20.12 -2.24
CA LEU A 289 3.93 20.63 -2.25
C LEU A 289 3.91 22.05 -1.66
N ILE A 290 4.40 22.24 -0.44
CA ILE A 290 4.43 23.54 0.24
C ILE A 290 5.84 24.11 0.14
N ALA A 291 5.98 25.19 -0.62
CA ALA A 291 7.26 25.89 -0.75
C ALA A 291 7.61 26.70 0.49
N ASP A 292 8.90 26.81 0.80
CA ASP A 292 9.39 27.88 1.68
C ASP A 292 9.39 29.24 0.94
N GLU A 293 9.60 30.34 1.67
CA GLU A 293 9.58 31.70 1.12
C GLU A 293 10.64 31.92 0.02
N ALA A 294 11.77 31.22 0.11
CA ALA A 294 12.87 31.32 -0.84
C ALA A 294 12.67 30.44 -2.08
N LEU A 295 11.67 29.56 -2.10
CA LEU A 295 11.45 28.52 -3.10
C LEU A 295 12.63 27.53 -3.22
N ASP A 296 13.39 27.36 -2.15
CA ASP A 296 14.57 26.48 -2.12
C ASP A 296 14.28 25.11 -1.56
N ASN A 297 13.25 24.98 -0.71
CA ASN A 297 12.83 23.73 -0.10
C ASN A 297 11.34 23.53 -0.20
N VAL A 298 10.92 22.26 -0.23
CA VAL A 298 9.53 21.90 -0.28
C VAL A 298 9.16 20.96 0.87
N THR A 299 8.06 21.26 1.57
CA THR A 299 7.40 20.31 2.46
C THR A 299 6.40 19.51 1.65
N ILE A 300 6.54 18.19 1.67
CA ILE A 300 5.65 17.27 0.94
C ILE A 300 4.66 16.68 1.94
N ILE A 301 3.38 17.00 1.79
CA ILE A 301 2.31 16.46 2.63
C ILE A 301 1.58 15.36 1.87
N GLY A 302 1.44 14.22 2.53
CA GLY A 302 0.68 13.06 2.07
C GLY A 302 -0.11 12.44 3.21
N CYS A 303 -0.70 11.28 2.96
CA CYS A 303 -1.37 10.49 3.99
C CYS A 303 -0.33 9.75 4.88
N ASP A 304 -0.81 9.18 5.99
CA ASP A 304 0.03 8.48 6.97
C ASP A 304 0.46 7.08 6.51
N ASN A 305 -0.02 6.64 5.34
CA ASN A 305 0.34 5.35 4.77
C ASN A 305 1.62 5.45 3.94
N GLY A 306 2.42 4.41 4.02
CA GLY A 306 3.68 4.33 3.29
C GLY A 306 4.61 3.31 3.91
N ALA A 307 5.76 3.14 3.29
CA ALA A 307 6.79 2.28 3.82
C ALA A 307 8.00 3.11 4.22
N ASP A 308 8.59 2.75 5.37
CA ASP A 308 9.65 3.56 5.97
C ASP A 308 10.78 2.73 6.55
N TRP A 309 11.95 3.35 6.66
CA TRP A 309 13.13 2.83 7.33
C TRP A 309 14.01 3.99 7.80
N MET A 310 14.80 3.76 8.84
CA MET A 310 15.75 4.75 9.35
C MET A 310 17.02 4.78 8.51
N VAL A 311 17.54 5.99 8.27
CA VAL A 311 18.82 6.24 7.62
C VAL A 311 19.69 7.07 8.57
N ARG A 312 20.88 6.58 8.92
CA ARG A 312 21.84 7.30 9.75
C ARG A 312 23.22 7.30 9.09
N HIS A 313 23.83 8.47 9.07
CA HIS A 313 25.23 8.61 8.69
C HIS A 313 26.12 8.22 9.86
N GLU A 314 27.06 7.32 9.64
CA GLU A 314 28.02 6.84 10.62
C GLU A 314 29.43 6.83 10.04
N ASP A 315 30.46 6.79 10.92
CA ASP A 315 31.83 6.55 10.49
C ASP A 315 31.92 5.19 9.78
N GLY A 316 32.17 5.21 8.47
CA GLY A 316 32.29 4.01 7.65
C GLY A 316 31.07 3.68 6.76
N GLY A 317 29.99 4.47 6.76
CA GLY A 317 28.88 4.24 5.83
C GLY A 317 27.55 4.78 6.25
N ILE A 318 26.51 4.24 5.64
CA ILE A 318 25.11 4.57 5.91
C ILE A 318 24.47 3.38 6.64
N ARG A 319 24.05 3.61 7.87
CA ARG A 319 23.28 2.61 8.62
C ARG A 319 21.82 2.72 8.28
N LEU A 320 21.26 1.63 7.81
CA LEU A 320 19.85 1.45 7.49
C LEU A 320 19.23 0.56 8.56
N THR A 321 18.08 0.97 9.11
CA THR A 321 17.33 0.16 10.08
C THR A 321 15.89 0.02 9.59
N THR A 322 15.48 -1.21 9.33
CA THR A 322 14.12 -1.53 8.83
C THR A 322 13.09 -1.39 9.94
N ALA A 323 11.80 -1.38 9.59
CA ALA A 323 10.69 -1.37 10.55
C ALA A 323 10.74 -2.58 11.52
N ALA A 324 11.30 -3.72 11.08
CA ALA A 324 11.52 -4.89 11.91
C ALA A 324 12.74 -4.75 12.88
N GLY A 325 13.41 -3.60 12.88
CA GLY A 325 14.58 -3.34 13.74
C GLY A 325 15.89 -3.94 13.20
N ARG A 326 15.91 -4.54 12.04
CA ARG A 326 17.16 -5.06 11.45
C ARG A 326 18.03 -3.93 10.97
N GLN A 327 19.32 -4.05 11.30
CA GLN A 327 20.32 -3.06 10.96
C GLN A 327 21.28 -3.59 9.90
N THR A 328 21.58 -2.74 8.95
CA THR A 328 22.52 -3.02 7.86
C THR A 328 23.37 -1.80 7.60
N LEU A 329 24.68 -1.98 7.44
CA LEU A 329 25.61 -0.92 7.07
C LEU A 329 25.86 -0.99 5.57
N ALA A 330 25.44 0.03 4.84
CA ALA A 330 25.70 0.19 3.41
C ALA A 330 26.95 1.06 3.20
N ASP A 331 27.73 0.74 2.17
CA ASP A 331 28.78 1.64 1.69
C ASP A 331 28.14 2.94 1.21
N ALA A 332 28.70 4.09 1.62
CA ALA A 332 28.10 5.38 1.34
C ALA A 332 28.12 5.73 -0.16
N ALA A 333 29.13 5.30 -0.90
CA ALA A 333 29.22 5.57 -2.34
C ALA A 333 28.20 4.72 -3.12
N LEU A 334 28.06 3.44 -2.76
CA LEU A 334 27.07 2.54 -3.36
C LEU A 334 25.62 2.97 -3.01
N TYR A 335 25.39 3.41 -1.77
CA TYR A 335 24.10 3.98 -1.37
C TYR A 335 23.74 5.20 -2.23
N ARG A 336 24.68 6.14 -2.34
CA ARG A 336 24.54 7.33 -3.18
C ARG A 336 24.26 6.97 -4.65
N GLU A 337 24.98 6.00 -5.20
CA GLU A 337 24.79 5.55 -6.58
C GLU A 337 23.36 5.07 -6.82
N GLU A 338 22.84 4.19 -5.95
CA GLU A 338 21.47 3.67 -6.07
C GLU A 338 20.41 4.75 -5.93
N VAL A 339 20.57 5.67 -4.95
CA VAL A 339 19.64 6.80 -4.76
C VAL A 339 19.67 7.72 -5.98
N CYS A 340 20.84 8.09 -6.48
CA CYS A 340 20.98 8.94 -7.65
C CYS A 340 20.41 8.29 -8.91
N LYS A 341 20.65 7.01 -9.12
CA LYS A 341 20.10 6.24 -10.24
C LYS A 341 18.57 6.23 -10.23
N PHE A 342 17.96 6.06 -9.05
CA PHE A 342 16.52 6.14 -8.92
C PHE A 342 16.00 7.55 -9.23
N ALA A 343 16.60 8.58 -8.65
CA ALA A 343 16.24 9.97 -8.93
C ALA A 343 16.38 10.32 -10.41
N ASP A 344 17.49 9.91 -11.06
CA ASP A 344 17.71 10.14 -12.49
C ASP A 344 16.63 9.48 -13.36
N ALA A 345 16.17 8.27 -12.99
CA ALA A 345 15.08 7.60 -13.71
C ALA A 345 13.76 8.36 -13.59
N VAL A 346 13.45 8.89 -12.40
CA VAL A 346 12.26 9.73 -12.16
C VAL A 346 12.35 11.03 -12.97
N GLU A 347 13.48 11.75 -12.91
CA GLU A 347 13.70 12.98 -13.65
C GLU A 347 13.61 12.77 -15.17
N ALA A 348 14.21 11.69 -15.68
CA ALA A 348 14.15 11.34 -17.09
C ALA A 348 12.71 11.08 -17.57
N PHE A 349 11.87 10.48 -16.73
CA PHE A 349 10.45 10.30 -17.06
C PHE A 349 9.75 11.65 -17.21
N TYR A 350 9.91 12.58 -16.26
CA TYR A 350 9.36 13.94 -16.37
C TYR A 350 9.84 14.68 -17.64
N GLN A 351 11.11 14.52 -17.99
CA GLN A 351 11.70 15.17 -19.18
C GLN A 351 11.15 14.62 -20.51
N ASN A 352 10.69 13.38 -20.51
CA ASN A 352 10.09 12.75 -21.69
C ASN A 352 8.57 12.99 -21.80
N CYS A 353 7.95 13.58 -20.79
CA CYS A 353 6.53 13.95 -20.81
C CYS A 353 6.33 15.39 -21.29
N SER A 354 5.08 15.71 -21.59
CA SER A 354 4.65 17.09 -21.88
C SER A 354 4.96 18.02 -20.69
N PRO A 355 5.35 19.29 -20.95
CA PRO A 355 5.56 20.25 -19.88
C PRO A 355 4.33 20.39 -18.98
N LYS A 356 4.55 20.44 -17.66
CA LYS A 356 3.47 20.58 -16.71
C LYS A 356 2.72 21.92 -16.87
N ARG A 357 1.41 21.86 -16.84
CA ARG A 357 0.49 22.98 -16.98
C ARG A 357 -0.15 23.31 -15.65
N ILE A 358 0.41 24.28 -14.94
CA ILE A 358 -0.15 24.80 -13.70
C ILE A 358 -0.91 26.09 -14.01
N PRO A 359 -2.22 26.17 -13.69
CA PRO A 359 -2.98 27.39 -13.94
C PRO A 359 -2.35 28.62 -13.29
N GLU A 360 -2.27 29.76 -14.01
CA GLU A 360 -1.61 30.98 -13.54
C GLU A 360 -2.16 31.47 -12.20
N LYS A 361 -3.44 31.30 -11.95
CA LYS A 361 -4.10 31.65 -10.68
C LYS A 361 -3.74 30.73 -9.51
N ASN A 362 -3.21 29.53 -9.77
CA ASN A 362 -2.81 28.57 -8.75
C ASN A 362 -1.35 28.81 -8.34
N GLN A 363 -1.15 29.88 -7.58
CA GLN A 363 0.18 30.27 -7.11
C GLN A 363 0.76 29.29 -6.10
N PHE A 364 -0.09 28.57 -5.37
CA PHE A 364 0.33 27.56 -4.39
C PHE A 364 1.06 26.40 -5.07
N ASP A 365 0.42 25.73 -6.02
CA ASP A 365 1.04 24.61 -6.74
C ASP A 365 2.25 25.06 -7.55
N LYS A 366 2.18 26.26 -8.12
CA LYS A 366 3.32 26.82 -8.87
C LYS A 366 4.54 27.03 -7.99
N ALA A 367 4.36 27.58 -6.80
CA ALA A 367 5.45 27.77 -5.84
C ALA A 367 5.99 26.41 -5.36
N GLY A 368 5.10 25.50 -4.97
CA GLY A 368 5.45 24.16 -4.52
C GLY A 368 6.24 23.35 -5.55
N TYR A 369 5.76 23.34 -6.80
CA TYR A 369 6.44 22.64 -7.89
C TYR A 369 7.80 23.28 -8.25
N THR A 370 7.91 24.61 -8.16
CA THR A 370 9.19 25.32 -8.35
C THR A 370 10.19 24.95 -7.26
N ALA A 371 9.77 25.01 -5.99
CA ALA A 371 10.61 24.66 -4.85
C ALA A 371 11.05 23.18 -4.90
N PHE A 372 10.14 22.28 -5.30
CA PHE A 372 10.45 20.86 -5.49
C PHE A 372 11.63 20.67 -6.43
N TRP A 373 11.62 21.27 -7.62
CA TRP A 373 12.70 21.11 -8.58
C TRP A 373 13.96 21.90 -8.22
N ASN A 374 13.85 23.00 -7.47
CA ASN A 374 15.01 23.73 -6.94
C ASN A 374 15.73 22.88 -5.88
N GLU A 375 14.98 22.31 -4.94
CA GLU A 375 15.54 21.40 -3.94
C GLU A 375 16.13 20.15 -4.60
N TRP A 376 15.43 19.55 -5.56
CA TRP A 376 15.91 18.40 -6.32
C TRP A 376 17.29 18.64 -6.94
N ARG A 377 17.42 19.70 -7.73
CA ARG A 377 18.69 20.03 -8.41
C ARG A 377 19.82 20.25 -7.41
N ARG A 378 19.56 20.95 -6.33
CA ARG A 378 20.52 21.18 -5.26
C ARG A 378 20.96 19.86 -4.61
N ARG A 379 20.02 18.99 -4.25
CA ARG A 379 20.29 17.71 -3.59
C ARG A 379 20.97 16.71 -4.53
N ARG A 380 20.63 16.74 -5.81
CA ARG A 380 21.23 15.85 -6.81
C ARG A 380 22.66 16.26 -7.16
N GLY A 381 22.99 17.52 -7.09
CA GLY A 381 24.32 18.09 -7.38
C GLY A 381 25.29 18.10 -6.19
N SER A 382 24.81 17.88 -4.97
CA SER A 382 25.59 17.81 -3.72
C SER A 382 26.12 16.38 -3.43
#